data_306d57275fdcbbe053c570db22172f99
#
_entry.id   306d57275fdcbbe053c570db22172f99
#
_cell.length_a   1.000
_cell.length_b   1.000
_cell.length_c   1.000
_cell.angle_alpha   90.00
_cell.angle_beta   90.00
_cell.angle_gamma   90.00
#
_symmetry.space_group_name_H-M   'P 1'
#
loop_
_entity.id
_entity.type
_entity.pdbx_description
1 polymer ?
#
loop_
_entity_poly.entity_id
_entity_poly.type
_entity_poly.pdbx_seq_one_letter_code
_entity_poly.pdbx_strand_id
1 'polypeptide(L)'
;EILIGLVGSEMCIRDRLTLSQRNKIEEMLNQRRRKFEIANELDKTQSTIAREINRHKILKPHNIYKSSNLFNCKFFVNCKICTNKCRIFQPISCKDRDRNIGVCNNCSKLKTCNLDKYFYFAEEAHKKYKYTLTDSRQGVNLNTSELIELAHLICPLIKKGQSIYTILNNHPEIKFCEKTIYNYIEMGLFKDWGVTNITLKRKIRRRLPNKQLKKRKEPTNYNGRTYTDYLEYKVQNPNITTTEMDTVYNNQTGPYIQTFIFENTEFMIGILHTEKTSDSMSKSLDSFQEILSDKEYEQLFSVLLTDRGTEFIKSQQFEVNIHTGEIRGKIFYCDPMQSSQKPHVENNHNFIREVLPNGQSWNHLTQEKIDLMFSHINSTPRENLGGKTPYEIFSFIYSEELAHKLNIQKIAKDEVTTTPRLLK
;
A
#
# COMPACT_ATOMS: atom_id res chain seq x y z
N GLU A 1 17.50 14.56 11.87
CA GLU A 1 16.02 14.52 12.14
C GLU A 1 15.40 13.15 11.98
N ILE A 2 16.00 12.20 11.25
CA ILE A 2 15.49 10.83 11.05
C ILE A 2 15.71 9.91 12.27
N LEU A 3 16.61 10.25 13.17
CA LEU A 3 16.97 9.44 14.35
C LEU A 3 16.01 9.58 15.55
N ILE A 4 15.17 10.60 15.60
CA ILE A 4 14.27 10.87 16.75
C ILE A 4 13.01 9.96 16.71
N GLY A 5 12.55 9.55 15.53
CA GLY A 5 11.38 8.66 15.37
C GLY A 5 11.63 7.21 15.77
N LEU A 6 12.85 6.70 15.61
CA LEU A 6 13.21 5.31 15.93
C LEU A 6 13.45 5.07 17.43
N VAL A 7 13.97 6.07 18.14
CA VAL A 7 14.24 5.98 19.59
C VAL A 7 12.95 5.83 20.41
N GLY A 8 11.86 6.45 20.00
CA GLY A 8 10.55 6.33 20.68
C GLY A 8 9.91 4.94 20.53
N SER A 9 10.09 4.26 19.41
CA SER A 9 9.50 2.94 19.15
C SER A 9 10.26 1.80 19.83
N GLU A 10 11.57 1.88 19.91
CA GLU A 10 12.39 0.88 20.61
C GLU A 10 12.25 0.94 22.13
N MET A 11 12.16 2.13 22.72
CA MET A 11 11.88 2.27 24.16
C MET A 11 10.52 1.70 24.56
N CYS A 12 9.49 1.81 23.71
CA CYS A 12 8.17 1.23 23.97
C CYS A 12 8.15 -0.31 23.87
N ILE A 13 9.04 -0.94 23.11
CA ILE A 13 9.13 -2.39 22.95
C ILE A 13 9.84 -3.05 24.12
N ARG A 14 10.89 -2.42 24.67
CA ARG A 14 11.70 -2.96 25.78
C ARG A 14 10.95 -2.99 27.14
N ASP A 15 9.95 -2.14 27.35
CA ASP A 15 9.22 -2.08 28.63
C ASP A 15 8.02 -3.04 28.74
N ARG A 16 7.74 -3.84 27.71
CA ARG A 16 6.60 -4.76 27.72
C ARG A 16 6.99 -6.10 28.33
N LEU A 17 6.26 -6.50 29.38
CA LEU A 17 6.46 -7.82 30.01
C LEU A 17 5.99 -8.95 29.08
N THR A 18 6.86 -9.94 28.87
CA THR A 18 6.53 -11.17 28.13
C THR A 18 5.73 -12.14 29.01
N LEU A 19 5.17 -13.19 28.42
CA LEU A 19 4.51 -14.26 29.18
C LEU A 19 5.50 -14.95 30.15
N SER A 20 6.74 -15.20 29.69
CA SER A 20 7.80 -15.80 30.51
C SER A 20 8.11 -14.94 31.74
N GLN A 21 8.23 -13.62 31.56
CA GLN A 21 8.42 -12.70 32.69
C GLN A 21 7.23 -12.67 33.63
N ARG A 22 6.00 -12.75 33.13
CA ARG A 22 4.78 -12.86 33.95
C ARG A 22 4.72 -14.16 34.75
N ASN A 23 5.12 -15.28 34.14
CA ASN A 23 5.26 -16.56 34.82
C ASN A 23 6.27 -16.46 35.98
N LYS A 24 7.40 -15.80 35.73
CA LYS A 24 8.42 -15.57 36.79
C LYS A 24 7.87 -14.68 37.93
N ILE A 25 7.11 -13.63 37.57
CA ILE A 25 6.43 -12.78 38.57
C ILE A 25 5.47 -13.64 39.44
N GLU A 26 4.66 -14.51 38.84
CA GLU A 26 3.72 -15.38 39.55
C GLU A 26 4.45 -16.35 40.46
N GLU A 27 5.53 -17.02 39.98
CA GLU A 27 6.37 -17.92 40.75
C GLU A 27 6.93 -17.23 42.01
N MET A 28 7.54 -16.06 41.83
CA MET A 28 8.12 -15.29 42.94
C MET A 28 7.06 -14.76 43.92
N LEU A 29 5.86 -14.40 43.43
CA LEU A 29 4.73 -14.04 44.29
C LEU A 29 4.23 -15.25 45.10
N ASN A 30 4.25 -16.44 44.52
CA ASN A 30 3.94 -17.69 45.22
C ASN A 30 5.01 -18.02 46.29
N GLN A 31 6.26 -17.58 46.09
CA GLN A 31 7.34 -17.64 47.11
C GLN A 31 7.29 -16.50 48.12
N ARG A 32 6.29 -15.63 48.07
CA ARG A 32 6.10 -14.46 48.98
C ARG A 32 7.21 -13.44 48.87
N ARG A 33 7.92 -13.33 47.69
CA ARG A 33 8.94 -12.34 47.45
C ARG A 33 8.34 -10.95 47.33
N ARG A 34 9.11 -9.95 47.75
CA ARG A 34 8.67 -8.54 47.70
C ARG A 34 8.84 -7.97 46.31
N LYS A 35 8.08 -6.92 45.96
CA LYS A 35 8.10 -6.30 44.65
C LYS A 35 9.49 -5.85 44.18
N PHE A 36 10.37 -5.38 45.10
CA PHE A 36 11.71 -4.96 44.74
C PHE A 36 12.60 -6.16 44.36
N GLU A 37 12.45 -7.33 45.04
CA GLU A 37 13.19 -8.54 44.70
C GLU A 37 12.81 -9.07 43.32
N ILE A 38 11.50 -9.03 43.01
CA ILE A 38 11.00 -9.39 41.67
C ILE A 38 11.52 -8.43 40.60
N ALA A 39 11.59 -7.15 40.94
CA ALA A 39 12.09 -6.11 40.00
C ALA A 39 13.57 -6.34 39.66
N ASN A 40 14.40 -6.63 40.69
CA ASN A 40 15.82 -6.91 40.52
C ASN A 40 16.06 -8.19 39.67
N GLU A 41 15.29 -9.25 39.92
CA GLU A 41 15.42 -10.53 39.21
C GLU A 41 15.07 -10.38 37.72
N LEU A 42 14.14 -9.48 37.37
CA LEU A 42 13.65 -9.27 35.99
C LEU A 42 14.32 -8.09 35.30
N ASP A 43 15.29 -7.42 35.94
CA ASP A 43 15.91 -6.19 35.45
C ASP A 43 14.87 -5.13 35.06
N LYS A 44 13.91 -4.92 35.95
CA LYS A 44 12.82 -3.94 35.81
C LYS A 44 12.73 -3.04 37.02
N THR A 45 12.09 -1.89 36.85
CA THR A 45 11.82 -1.01 37.99
C THR A 45 10.73 -1.56 38.89
N GLN A 46 10.83 -1.31 40.19
CA GLN A 46 9.79 -1.70 41.15
C GLN A 46 8.41 -1.13 40.81
N SER A 47 8.39 0.08 40.21
CA SER A 47 7.16 0.73 39.73
C SER A 47 6.48 -0.04 38.59
N THR A 48 7.27 -0.65 37.69
CA THR A 48 6.77 -1.50 36.59
C THR A 48 6.10 -2.75 37.15
N ILE A 49 6.75 -3.44 38.08
CA ILE A 49 6.19 -4.63 38.75
C ILE A 49 4.94 -4.27 39.55
N ALA A 50 4.97 -3.17 40.27
CA ALA A 50 3.80 -2.71 41.04
C ALA A 50 2.61 -2.38 40.13
N ARG A 51 2.84 -1.72 39.00
CA ARG A 51 1.80 -1.42 38.00
C ARG A 51 1.25 -2.69 37.36
N GLU A 52 2.09 -3.65 37.00
CA GLU A 52 1.67 -4.94 36.44
C GLU A 52 0.77 -5.70 37.40
N ILE A 53 1.22 -5.87 38.65
CA ILE A 53 0.43 -6.56 39.70
C ILE A 53 -0.90 -5.83 39.95
N ASN A 54 -0.89 -4.53 40.13
CA ASN A 54 -2.11 -3.75 40.40
C ASN A 54 -3.12 -3.78 39.26
N ARG A 55 -2.64 -3.77 38.02
CA ARG A 55 -3.50 -3.78 36.81
C ARG A 55 -4.15 -5.13 36.55
N HIS A 56 -3.47 -6.22 36.93
CA HIS A 56 -3.87 -7.58 36.57
C HIS A 56 -4.27 -8.46 37.73
N LYS A 57 -4.20 -7.95 38.99
CA LYS A 57 -4.70 -8.70 40.13
C LYS A 57 -6.21 -8.96 40.03
N ILE A 58 -6.62 -10.17 40.40
CA ILE A 58 -8.01 -10.63 40.37
C ILE A 58 -8.53 -10.64 41.78
N LEU A 59 -9.67 -9.98 42.01
CA LEU A 59 -10.38 -10.00 43.27
C LEU A 59 -11.15 -11.32 43.40
N LYS A 60 -10.89 -12.07 44.47
CA LYS A 60 -11.78 -13.14 44.96
C LYS A 60 -12.47 -12.63 46.22
N PRO A 61 -13.74 -12.23 46.13
CA PRO A 61 -14.47 -11.72 47.29
C PRO A 61 -14.57 -12.80 48.33
N HIS A 62 -14.51 -12.42 49.58
CA HIS A 62 -14.77 -13.35 50.68
C HIS A 62 -16.22 -13.81 50.60
N ASN A 63 -16.46 -15.11 50.94
CA ASN A 63 -17.76 -15.75 50.71
C ASN A 63 -18.87 -15.03 51.52
N ILE A 64 -19.79 -14.39 50.80
CA ILE A 64 -20.82 -13.46 51.29
C ILE A 64 -21.78 -14.15 52.28
N TYR A 65 -21.85 -15.49 52.28
CA TYR A 65 -22.77 -16.25 53.13
C TYR A 65 -22.27 -16.51 54.55
N LYS A 66 -21.00 -16.18 54.86
CA LYS A 66 -20.43 -16.44 56.19
C LYS A 66 -19.94 -15.22 56.97
N SER A 67 -19.85 -14.05 56.33
CA SER A 67 -19.61 -12.80 57.07
C SER A 67 -20.30 -11.67 56.32
N SER A 68 -21.13 -10.94 57.02
CA SER A 68 -21.67 -9.68 56.54
C SER A 68 -20.50 -8.77 56.13
N ASN A 69 -20.59 -8.08 54.97
CA ASN A 69 -19.64 -7.04 54.50
C ASN A 69 -19.38 -5.94 55.57
N LEU A 70 -20.09 -5.98 56.66
CA LEU A 70 -20.04 -5.13 57.85
C LEU A 70 -18.70 -5.20 58.58
N PHE A 71 -17.99 -6.35 58.51
CA PHE A 71 -16.74 -6.54 59.27
C PHE A 71 -15.49 -5.96 58.58
N ASN A 72 -15.58 -5.40 57.41
CA ASN A 72 -14.43 -4.87 56.68
C ASN A 72 -14.13 -3.38 56.96
N CYS A 73 -14.83 -2.77 57.90
CA CYS A 73 -14.62 -1.39 58.32
C CYS A 73 -13.75 -1.28 59.56
N LYS A 74 -12.77 -0.40 59.61
CA LYS A 74 -11.90 -0.12 60.78
C LYS A 74 -12.68 0.31 62.02
N PHE A 75 -13.81 0.97 61.83
CA PHE A 75 -14.64 1.50 62.88
C PHE A 75 -15.78 0.54 63.31
N PHE A 76 -15.81 -0.66 62.78
CA PHE A 76 -16.89 -1.61 63.02
C PHE A 76 -17.13 -1.91 64.50
N VAL A 77 -16.06 -2.00 65.31
CA VAL A 77 -16.15 -2.29 66.74
C VAL A 77 -16.93 -1.18 67.51
N ASN A 78 -16.85 0.05 67.03
CA ASN A 78 -17.47 1.24 67.61
C ASN A 78 -18.81 1.62 66.97
N CYS A 79 -19.12 0.98 65.83
CA CYS A 79 -20.27 1.32 65.00
C CYS A 79 -21.25 0.17 64.94
N LYS A 80 -22.36 0.24 65.68
CA LYS A 80 -23.37 -0.85 65.81
C LYS A 80 -24.23 -0.98 64.55
N ILE A 81 -24.25 0.00 63.65
CA ILE A 81 -25.04 0.00 62.38
C ILE A 81 -24.13 0.41 61.26
N CYS A 82 -23.71 -0.53 60.41
CA CYS A 82 -22.91 -0.26 59.22
C CYS A 82 -23.74 -0.54 57.96
N THR A 83 -23.87 0.45 57.09
CA THR A 83 -24.46 0.30 55.76
C THR A 83 -23.39 0.53 54.69
N ASN A 84 -23.53 -0.11 53.54
CA ASN A 84 -22.59 0.06 52.40
C ASN A 84 -22.50 1.52 51.90
N LYS A 85 -23.35 2.42 52.36
CA LYS A 85 -23.39 3.87 52.05
C LYS A 85 -22.83 4.77 53.14
N CYS A 86 -22.12 4.21 54.14
CA CYS A 86 -21.55 4.96 55.24
C CYS A 86 -20.45 5.92 54.77
N ARG A 87 -20.59 7.24 55.04
CA ARG A 87 -19.62 8.27 54.68
C ARG A 87 -18.26 8.13 55.36
N ILE A 88 -18.20 7.44 56.51
CA ILE A 88 -16.98 7.19 57.31
C ILE A 88 -16.45 5.77 57.13
N PHE A 89 -16.94 5.03 56.16
CA PHE A 89 -16.45 3.68 55.86
C PHE A 89 -14.97 3.70 55.49
N GLN A 90 -14.14 3.03 56.30
CA GLN A 90 -12.71 2.81 55.98
C GLN A 90 -12.45 1.32 55.94
N PRO A 91 -12.05 0.80 54.77
CA PRO A 91 -11.75 -0.62 54.64
C PRO A 91 -10.55 -1.02 55.49
N ILE A 92 -10.63 -2.20 56.12
CA ILE A 92 -9.49 -2.77 56.84
C ILE A 92 -8.45 -3.19 55.79
N SER A 93 -7.22 -2.67 55.90
CA SER A 93 -6.11 -3.01 55.05
C SER A 93 -5.27 -4.16 55.60
N CYS A 94 -4.77 -5.03 54.70
CA CYS A 94 -3.81 -6.07 55.07
C CYS A 94 -2.39 -5.52 54.92
N LYS A 95 -1.66 -5.32 56.04
CA LYS A 95 -0.30 -4.76 56.01
C LYS A 95 0.67 -5.54 55.10
N ASP A 96 0.61 -6.88 55.13
CA ASP A 96 1.50 -7.75 54.34
C ASP A 96 1.22 -7.64 52.82
N ARG A 97 -0.07 -7.65 52.45
CA ARG A 97 -0.50 -7.52 51.07
C ARG A 97 -0.24 -6.10 50.54
N ASP A 98 -0.76 -5.11 51.23
CA ASP A 98 -0.92 -3.77 50.66
C ASP A 98 0.41 -2.98 50.63
N ARG A 99 1.33 -3.23 51.57
CA ARG A 99 2.63 -2.57 51.59
C ARG A 99 3.71 -3.26 50.75
N ASN A 100 3.80 -4.58 50.84
CA ASN A 100 4.99 -5.30 50.33
C ASN A 100 4.75 -6.07 49.04
N ILE A 101 3.75 -6.96 49.01
CA ILE A 101 3.58 -7.95 47.90
C ILE A 101 2.52 -7.51 46.91
N GLY A 102 1.39 -6.99 47.37
CA GLY A 102 0.27 -6.54 46.52
C GLY A 102 -0.82 -7.57 46.29
N VAL A 103 -0.55 -8.86 46.56
CA VAL A 103 -1.48 -9.98 46.32
C VAL A 103 -1.41 -11.00 47.47
N CYS A 104 -2.35 -11.92 47.46
CA CYS A 104 -2.51 -12.98 48.49
C CYS A 104 -1.95 -14.33 48.01
N ASN A 105 -1.20 -14.38 46.95
CA ASN A 105 -0.59 -15.63 46.46
C ASN A 105 0.18 -16.32 47.54
N ASN A 106 -0.13 -17.59 47.79
CA ASN A 106 0.46 -18.45 48.83
C ASN A 106 0.55 -17.81 50.25
N CYS A 107 -0.46 -17.06 50.65
CA CYS A 107 -0.49 -16.45 51.97
C CYS A 107 -0.80 -17.53 53.02
N SER A 108 -0.02 -17.64 54.09
CA SER A 108 -0.22 -18.63 55.19
C SER A 108 -1.56 -18.49 55.90
N LYS A 109 -2.10 -17.25 55.94
CA LYS A 109 -3.40 -16.94 56.57
C LYS A 109 -4.58 -17.04 55.59
N LEU A 110 -4.41 -17.66 54.42
CA LEU A 110 -5.42 -17.64 53.37
C LEU A 110 -6.75 -18.25 53.78
N LYS A 111 -6.70 -19.32 54.59
CA LYS A 111 -7.89 -20.04 55.08
C LYS A 111 -8.66 -19.30 56.18
N THR A 112 -7.95 -18.55 57.02
CA THR A 112 -8.53 -17.86 58.19
C THR A 112 -8.77 -16.36 57.95
N CYS A 113 -8.32 -15.82 56.80
CA CYS A 113 -8.42 -14.41 56.49
C CYS A 113 -9.84 -14.02 56.04
N ASN A 114 -10.42 -13.03 56.70
CA ASN A 114 -11.78 -12.51 56.42
C ASN A 114 -11.76 -11.29 55.46
N LEU A 115 -10.60 -10.92 54.93
CA LEU A 115 -10.49 -9.81 54.01
C LEU A 115 -10.62 -10.28 52.56
N ASP A 116 -11.01 -9.37 51.67
CA ASP A 116 -10.99 -9.61 50.25
C ASP A 116 -9.60 -10.00 49.79
N LYS A 117 -9.53 -11.01 48.94
CA LYS A 117 -8.28 -11.62 48.49
C LYS A 117 -8.00 -11.24 47.05
N TYR A 118 -6.76 -10.87 46.78
CA TYR A 118 -6.29 -10.53 45.46
C TYR A 118 -5.25 -11.56 45.02
N PHE A 119 -5.39 -12.09 43.82
CA PHE A 119 -4.47 -13.07 43.25
C PHE A 119 -3.91 -12.56 41.92
N TYR A 120 -2.68 -12.90 41.63
CA TYR A 120 -2.06 -12.66 40.33
C TYR A 120 -1.84 -14.02 39.66
N PHE A 121 -2.28 -14.12 38.39
CA PHE A 121 -2.09 -15.25 37.51
C PHE A 121 -1.49 -14.76 36.22
N ALA A 122 -0.34 -15.31 35.82
CA ALA A 122 0.42 -14.84 34.66
C ALA A 122 -0.33 -15.01 33.32
N GLU A 123 -1.01 -16.14 33.14
CA GLU A 123 -1.80 -16.39 31.94
C GLU A 123 -2.98 -15.42 31.80
N GLU A 124 -3.72 -15.20 32.89
CA GLU A 124 -4.83 -14.24 32.86
C GLU A 124 -4.36 -12.79 32.66
N ALA A 125 -3.24 -12.44 33.29
CA ALA A 125 -2.60 -11.15 33.07
C ALA A 125 -2.19 -10.97 31.58
N HIS A 126 -1.63 -12.02 30.96
CA HIS A 126 -1.22 -12.00 29.57
C HIS A 126 -2.41 -11.98 28.60
N LYS A 127 -3.47 -12.72 28.86
CA LYS A 127 -4.72 -12.67 28.09
C LYS A 127 -5.34 -11.27 28.14
N LYS A 128 -5.47 -10.69 29.34
CA LYS A 128 -5.96 -9.31 29.53
C LYS A 128 -5.08 -8.30 28.79
N TYR A 129 -3.77 -8.45 28.87
CA TYR A 129 -2.84 -7.57 28.16
C TYR A 129 -3.03 -7.68 26.64
N LYS A 130 -3.09 -8.90 26.09
CA LYS A 130 -3.36 -9.10 24.64
C LYS A 130 -4.71 -8.50 24.23
N TYR A 131 -5.76 -8.75 25.01
CA TYR A 131 -7.08 -8.18 24.77
C TYR A 131 -7.04 -6.66 24.72
N THR A 132 -6.41 -6.02 25.72
CA THR A 132 -6.25 -4.55 25.75
C THR A 132 -5.50 -4.03 24.53
N LEU A 133 -4.44 -4.74 24.08
CA LEU A 133 -3.69 -4.35 22.88
C LEU A 133 -4.55 -4.45 21.61
N THR A 134 -5.40 -5.47 21.53
CA THR A 134 -6.29 -5.66 20.38
C THR A 134 -7.42 -4.64 20.41
N ASP A 135 -8.09 -4.52 21.54
CA ASP A 135 -9.22 -3.62 21.75
C ASP A 135 -8.86 -2.15 21.58
N SER A 136 -7.68 -1.73 22.08
CA SER A 136 -7.19 -0.35 21.90
C SER A 136 -6.85 0.01 20.44
N ARG A 137 -6.73 -0.99 19.58
CA ARG A 137 -6.50 -0.82 18.13
C ARG A 137 -7.75 -1.09 17.30
N GLN A 138 -8.82 -1.57 17.91
CA GLN A 138 -10.13 -1.71 17.30
C GLN A 138 -10.86 -0.38 17.34
N GLY A 139 -11.52 -0.08 16.25
CA GLY A 139 -12.31 1.14 16.14
C GLY A 139 -11.70 2.18 15.21
N VAL A 140 -12.44 3.22 15.03
CA VAL A 140 -12.13 4.32 14.12
C VAL A 140 -11.61 5.48 14.95
N ASN A 141 -10.38 5.89 14.68
CA ASN A 141 -9.77 7.06 15.36
C ASN A 141 -10.17 8.35 14.64
N LEU A 142 -11.47 8.53 14.42
CA LEU A 142 -12.08 9.69 13.76
C LEU A 142 -13.38 10.02 14.47
N ASN A 143 -13.65 11.30 14.66
CA ASN A 143 -14.98 11.74 15.00
C ASN A 143 -15.88 11.82 13.75
N THR A 144 -17.17 12.02 13.92
CA THR A 144 -18.13 12.02 12.81
C THR A 144 -17.84 13.12 11.78
N SER A 145 -17.43 14.31 12.22
CA SER A 145 -17.09 15.44 11.33
C SER A 145 -15.86 15.10 10.48
N GLU A 146 -14.80 14.61 11.10
CA GLU A 146 -13.57 14.21 10.42
C GLU A 146 -13.81 13.07 9.42
N LEU A 147 -14.70 12.12 9.75
CA LEU A 147 -15.08 11.05 8.83
C LEU A 147 -15.82 11.59 7.61
N ILE A 148 -16.72 12.54 7.80
CA ILE A 148 -17.47 13.17 6.70
C ILE A 148 -16.51 13.96 5.80
N GLU A 149 -15.63 14.77 6.36
CA GLU A 149 -14.62 15.53 5.61
C GLU A 149 -13.71 14.59 4.80
N LEU A 150 -13.21 13.54 5.43
CA LEU A 150 -12.38 12.54 4.76
C LEU A 150 -13.16 11.84 3.64
N ALA A 151 -14.42 11.48 3.87
CA ALA A 151 -15.26 10.82 2.87
C ALA A 151 -15.55 11.74 1.68
N HIS A 152 -15.82 13.02 1.90
CA HIS A 152 -16.01 14.00 0.84
C HIS A 152 -14.78 14.17 -0.04
N LEU A 153 -13.58 14.06 0.53
CA LEU A 153 -12.33 14.17 -0.21
C LEU A 153 -12.01 12.89 -0.99
N ILE A 154 -12.00 11.73 -0.32
CA ILE A 154 -11.47 10.49 -0.93
C ILE A 154 -12.48 9.73 -1.79
N CYS A 155 -13.79 9.74 -1.44
CA CYS A 155 -14.77 8.92 -2.14
C CYS A 155 -14.97 9.31 -3.62
N PRO A 156 -15.03 10.58 -4.00
CA PRO A 156 -15.09 10.97 -5.41
C PRO A 156 -13.86 10.52 -6.20
N LEU A 157 -12.66 10.62 -5.62
CA LEU A 157 -11.40 10.24 -6.25
C LEU A 157 -11.30 8.72 -6.46
N ILE A 158 -11.72 7.93 -5.47
CA ILE A 158 -11.83 6.46 -5.62
C ILE A 158 -12.79 6.10 -6.76
N LYS A 159 -13.92 6.79 -6.89
CA LYS A 159 -14.89 6.57 -7.97
C LYS A 159 -14.36 6.95 -9.36
N LYS A 160 -13.42 7.91 -9.43
CA LYS A 160 -12.65 8.23 -10.65
C LYS A 160 -11.58 7.17 -10.98
N GLY A 161 -11.39 6.18 -10.12
CA GLY A 161 -10.43 5.08 -10.29
C GLY A 161 -9.02 5.40 -9.78
N GLN A 162 -8.83 6.45 -8.98
CA GLN A 162 -7.56 6.71 -8.33
C GLN A 162 -7.27 5.66 -7.26
N SER A 163 -6.02 5.21 -7.15
CA SER A 163 -5.59 4.32 -6.07
C SER A 163 -5.48 5.09 -4.75
N ILE A 164 -5.58 4.39 -3.62
CA ILE A 164 -5.36 5.02 -2.30
C ILE A 164 -3.96 5.66 -2.24
N TYR A 165 -2.93 4.99 -2.78
CA TYR A 165 -1.59 5.57 -2.93
C TYR A 165 -1.61 6.93 -3.67
N THR A 166 -2.24 6.98 -4.85
CA THR A 166 -2.36 8.20 -5.64
C THR A 166 -3.03 9.33 -4.86
N ILE A 167 -4.14 9.02 -4.17
CA ILE A 167 -4.88 9.99 -3.37
C ILE A 167 -4.01 10.54 -2.24
N LEU A 168 -3.37 9.67 -1.46
CA LEU A 168 -2.54 10.11 -0.33
C LEU A 168 -1.30 10.88 -0.77
N ASN A 169 -0.70 10.54 -1.91
CA ASN A 169 0.43 11.28 -2.47
C ASN A 169 0.03 12.70 -2.92
N ASN A 170 -1.17 12.84 -3.50
CA ASN A 170 -1.71 14.12 -3.94
C ASN A 170 -2.28 15.00 -2.80
N HIS A 171 -2.63 14.38 -1.67
CA HIS A 171 -3.29 15.01 -0.52
C HIS A 171 -2.51 14.75 0.78
N PRO A 172 -1.35 15.40 0.99
CA PRO A 172 -0.52 15.21 2.18
C PRO A 172 -1.21 15.72 3.47
N GLU A 173 -2.30 16.46 3.37
CA GLU A 173 -3.16 16.84 4.49
C GLU A 173 -3.85 15.63 5.14
N ILE A 174 -4.01 14.51 4.44
CA ILE A 174 -4.55 13.26 4.97
C ILE A 174 -3.48 12.57 5.81
N LYS A 175 -3.63 12.59 7.14
CA LYS A 175 -2.66 12.03 8.10
C LYS A 175 -2.76 10.51 8.29
N PHE A 176 -3.46 9.80 7.44
CA PHE A 176 -3.65 8.35 7.52
C PHE A 176 -2.77 7.63 6.50
N CYS A 177 -2.23 6.47 6.92
CA CYS A 177 -1.53 5.60 5.96
C CYS A 177 -2.54 4.81 5.12
N GLU A 178 -2.09 4.28 3.98
CA GLU A 178 -2.92 3.50 3.05
C GLU A 178 -3.67 2.36 3.75
N LYS A 179 -2.98 1.62 4.61
CA LYS A 179 -3.58 0.50 5.35
C LYS A 179 -4.75 0.93 6.22
N THR A 180 -4.68 2.12 6.83
CA THR A 180 -5.77 2.66 7.63
C THR A 180 -7.00 2.96 6.77
N ILE A 181 -6.81 3.57 5.60
CA ILE A 181 -7.90 3.84 4.67
C ILE A 181 -8.52 2.53 4.16
N TYR A 182 -7.70 1.53 3.79
CA TYR A 182 -8.22 0.21 3.41
C TYR A 182 -9.04 -0.44 4.53
N ASN A 183 -8.58 -0.37 5.79
CA ASN A 183 -9.33 -0.88 6.93
C ASN A 183 -10.68 -0.16 7.12
N TYR A 184 -10.72 1.16 6.92
CA TYR A 184 -11.96 1.94 7.00
C TYR A 184 -12.95 1.55 5.89
N ILE A 185 -12.47 1.30 4.68
CA ILE A 185 -13.29 0.79 3.57
C ILE A 185 -13.82 -0.61 3.90
N GLU A 186 -12.98 -1.50 4.46
CA GLU A 186 -13.37 -2.86 4.86
C GLU A 186 -14.41 -2.86 5.98
N MET A 187 -14.29 -1.94 6.95
CA MET A 187 -15.29 -1.72 8.00
C MET A 187 -16.59 -1.11 7.47
N GLY A 188 -16.62 -0.69 6.21
CA GLY A 188 -17.82 -0.14 5.57
C GLY A 188 -18.10 1.32 5.90
N LEU A 189 -17.14 2.08 6.45
CA LEU A 189 -17.33 3.47 6.87
C LEU A 189 -17.71 4.41 5.73
N PHE A 190 -17.34 4.07 4.50
CA PHE A 190 -17.62 4.86 3.30
C PHE A 190 -18.76 4.30 2.44
N LYS A 191 -19.52 3.34 2.97
CA LYS A 191 -20.62 2.68 2.24
C LYS A 191 -21.70 3.67 1.80
N ASP A 192 -22.05 4.63 2.66
CA ASP A 192 -23.09 5.65 2.37
C ASP A 192 -22.66 6.60 1.23
N TRP A 193 -21.34 6.75 1.03
CA TRP A 193 -20.76 7.46 -0.12
C TRP A 193 -20.54 6.55 -1.33
N GLY A 194 -21.02 5.29 -1.28
CA GLY A 194 -20.94 4.33 -2.39
C GLY A 194 -19.52 3.77 -2.62
N VAL A 195 -18.63 3.79 -1.62
CA VAL A 195 -17.31 3.19 -1.66
C VAL A 195 -17.26 1.94 -0.80
N THR A 196 -16.90 0.83 -1.42
CA THR A 196 -16.75 -0.50 -0.80
C THR A 196 -15.55 -1.20 -1.41
N ASN A 197 -15.16 -2.36 -0.87
CA ASN A 197 -14.08 -3.18 -1.43
C ASN A 197 -14.26 -3.50 -2.92
N ILE A 198 -15.51 -3.53 -3.41
CA ILE A 198 -15.82 -3.81 -4.82
C ILE A 198 -15.46 -2.62 -5.72
N THR A 199 -15.46 -1.40 -5.20
CA THR A 199 -15.13 -0.18 -5.94
C THR A 199 -13.64 0.06 -6.10
N LEU A 200 -12.80 -0.67 -5.36
CA LEU A 200 -11.35 -0.56 -5.44
C LEU A 200 -10.79 -1.13 -6.75
N LYS A 201 -9.67 -0.57 -7.24
CA LYS A 201 -9.03 -0.97 -8.50
C LYS A 201 -8.66 -2.45 -8.56
N ARG A 202 -8.06 -2.99 -7.50
CA ARG A 202 -7.60 -4.38 -7.46
C ARG A 202 -8.68 -5.27 -6.88
N LYS A 203 -9.38 -5.98 -7.77
CA LYS A 203 -10.30 -7.07 -7.42
C LYS A 203 -9.55 -8.40 -7.43
N ILE A 204 -9.95 -9.35 -6.57
CA ILE A 204 -9.46 -10.73 -6.64
C ILE A 204 -9.78 -11.28 -8.03
N ARG A 205 -8.75 -11.51 -8.84
CA ARG A 205 -8.89 -12.14 -10.16
C ARG A 205 -8.62 -13.62 -10.02
N ARG A 206 -9.52 -14.48 -10.55
CA ARG A 206 -9.22 -15.91 -10.75
C ARG A 206 -8.08 -16.02 -11.75
N ARG A 207 -6.99 -16.73 -11.39
CA ARG A 207 -5.99 -17.15 -12.35
C ARG A 207 -6.62 -18.16 -13.29
N LEU A 208 -6.76 -17.82 -14.55
CA LEU A 208 -7.11 -18.78 -15.59
C LEU A 208 -5.87 -19.65 -15.88
N PRO A 209 -6.03 -20.97 -16.11
CA PRO A 209 -4.91 -21.82 -16.49
C PRO A 209 -4.29 -21.31 -17.80
N ASN A 210 -2.95 -21.24 -17.80
CA ASN A 210 -2.21 -20.85 -19.00
C ASN A 210 -2.48 -21.85 -20.12
N LYS A 211 -3.05 -21.39 -21.23
CA LYS A 211 -3.10 -22.16 -22.46
C LYS A 211 -1.67 -22.35 -22.96
N GLN A 212 -1.25 -23.60 -23.18
CA GLN A 212 0.01 -23.88 -23.85
C GLN A 212 0.00 -23.23 -25.23
N LEU A 213 0.83 -22.24 -25.42
CA LEU A 213 1.02 -21.58 -26.72
C LEU A 213 1.85 -22.49 -27.62
N LYS A 214 1.32 -22.81 -28.79
CA LYS A 214 2.08 -23.53 -29.82
C LYS A 214 3.27 -22.67 -30.27
N LYS A 215 4.49 -23.23 -30.24
CA LYS A 215 5.68 -22.60 -30.79
C LYS A 215 5.44 -22.28 -32.26
N ARG A 216 5.47 -21.00 -32.63
CA ARG A 216 5.47 -20.56 -34.03
C ARG A 216 6.88 -20.73 -34.60
N LYS A 217 7.01 -21.21 -35.85
CA LYS A 217 8.28 -21.17 -36.59
C LYS A 217 8.61 -19.70 -36.89
N GLU A 218 9.80 -19.28 -36.52
CA GLU A 218 10.28 -17.93 -36.80
C GLU A 218 10.88 -17.87 -38.20
N PRO A 219 10.29 -17.12 -39.13
CA PRO A 219 10.78 -17.04 -40.49
C PRO A 219 11.76 -15.88 -40.74
N THR A 220 12.10 -15.06 -39.70
CA THR A 220 12.79 -13.78 -39.91
C THR A 220 14.19 -13.83 -39.29
N ASN A 221 15.16 -13.28 -40.04
CA ASN A 221 16.53 -13.12 -39.58
C ASN A 221 16.65 -11.81 -38.73
N TYR A 222 16.89 -11.95 -37.44
CA TYR A 222 17.06 -10.85 -36.51
C TYR A 222 18.56 -10.53 -36.21
N ASN A 223 19.48 -10.96 -37.06
CA ASN A 223 20.92 -10.75 -36.86
C ASN A 223 21.23 -9.27 -36.69
N GLY A 224 21.98 -8.91 -35.65
CA GLY A 224 22.33 -7.55 -35.30
C GLY A 224 21.19 -6.72 -34.67
N ARG A 225 20.04 -7.37 -34.36
CA ARG A 225 18.86 -6.74 -33.75
C ARG A 225 18.23 -7.60 -32.62
N THR A 226 18.97 -8.56 -32.11
CA THR A 226 18.51 -9.38 -30.98
C THR A 226 18.56 -8.57 -29.67
N TYR A 227 17.97 -9.09 -28.62
CA TYR A 227 18.07 -8.47 -27.28
C TYR A 227 19.51 -8.43 -26.76
N THR A 228 20.33 -9.40 -27.12
CA THR A 228 21.79 -9.39 -26.82
C THR A 228 22.48 -8.24 -27.54
N ASP A 229 22.21 -8.06 -28.84
CA ASP A 229 22.73 -6.91 -29.61
C ASP A 229 22.28 -5.56 -29.03
N TYR A 230 21.04 -5.50 -28.51
CA TYR A 230 20.53 -4.31 -27.81
C TYR A 230 21.36 -4.00 -26.55
N LEU A 231 21.63 -5.00 -25.73
CA LEU A 231 22.43 -4.82 -24.50
C LEU A 231 23.86 -4.34 -24.83
N GLU A 232 24.49 -4.92 -25.85
CA GLU A 232 25.80 -4.49 -26.33
C GLU A 232 25.75 -3.05 -26.84
N TYR A 233 24.73 -2.71 -27.61
CA TYR A 233 24.54 -1.35 -28.15
C TYR A 233 24.32 -0.32 -27.03
N LYS A 234 23.56 -0.67 -25.99
CA LYS A 234 23.31 0.19 -24.82
C LYS A 234 24.60 0.41 -24.00
N VAL A 235 25.45 -0.62 -23.86
CA VAL A 235 26.76 -0.48 -23.19
C VAL A 235 27.67 0.49 -23.96
N GLN A 236 27.66 0.44 -25.31
CA GLN A 236 28.44 1.35 -26.13
C GLN A 236 27.87 2.79 -26.15
N ASN A 237 26.57 2.96 -25.87
CA ASN A 237 25.86 4.23 -25.88
C ASN A 237 25.10 4.46 -24.59
N PRO A 238 25.76 4.70 -23.45
CA PRO A 238 25.12 4.68 -22.12
C PRO A 238 24.07 5.78 -21.91
N ASN A 239 24.14 6.86 -22.66
CA ASN A 239 23.22 8.00 -22.53
C ASN A 239 22.01 7.92 -23.48
N ILE A 240 21.90 6.86 -24.27
CA ILE A 240 20.82 6.75 -25.24
C ILE A 240 19.53 6.29 -24.55
N THR A 241 18.45 6.96 -24.86
CA THR A 241 17.13 6.60 -24.35
C THR A 241 16.53 5.50 -25.19
N THR A 242 15.97 4.50 -24.55
CA THR A 242 15.22 3.42 -25.19
C THR A 242 13.73 3.73 -25.13
N THR A 243 13.06 3.55 -26.26
CA THR A 243 11.60 3.59 -26.33
C THR A 243 11.07 2.18 -26.52
N GLU A 244 10.37 1.67 -25.51
CA GLU A 244 9.67 0.39 -25.62
C GLU A 244 8.40 0.58 -26.47
N MET A 245 8.20 -0.27 -27.45
CA MET A 245 7.07 -0.23 -28.38
C MET A 245 6.28 -1.54 -28.34
N ASP A 246 4.94 -1.44 -28.36
CA ASP A 246 4.05 -2.60 -28.37
C ASP A 246 2.71 -2.26 -29.01
N THR A 247 1.85 -3.25 -29.22
CA THR A 247 0.49 -3.09 -29.77
C THR A 247 -0.55 -3.63 -28.81
N VAL A 248 -1.48 -2.78 -28.39
CA VAL A 248 -2.64 -3.17 -27.58
C VAL A 248 -3.89 -3.23 -28.44
N TYR A 249 -4.64 -4.31 -28.35
CA TYR A 249 -5.91 -4.50 -29.05
C TYR A 249 -6.85 -5.38 -28.26
N ASN A 250 -8.14 -5.28 -28.57
CA ASN A 250 -9.16 -6.13 -27.96
C ASN A 250 -9.62 -7.25 -28.90
N ASN A 251 -9.81 -6.94 -30.17
CA ASN A 251 -10.24 -7.87 -31.23
C ASN A 251 -9.17 -7.99 -32.30
N GLN A 252 -9.12 -9.13 -32.99
CA GLN A 252 -8.20 -9.36 -34.09
C GLN A 252 -8.50 -8.50 -35.34
N THR A 253 -9.68 -7.90 -35.39
CA THR A 253 -10.13 -7.01 -36.48
C THR A 253 -9.85 -5.53 -36.19
N GLY A 254 -9.21 -5.22 -35.03
CA GLY A 254 -8.91 -3.85 -34.63
C GLY A 254 -10.07 -3.10 -33.95
N PRO A 255 -9.95 -1.82 -33.69
CA PRO A 255 -8.76 -0.99 -33.88
C PRO A 255 -7.60 -1.38 -32.95
N TYR A 256 -6.41 -0.92 -33.29
CA TYR A 256 -5.14 -1.24 -32.61
C TYR A 256 -4.54 0.05 -32.07
N ILE A 257 -3.98 0.00 -30.87
CA ILE A 257 -3.24 1.11 -30.27
C ILE A 257 -1.77 0.70 -30.23
N GLN A 258 -0.94 1.38 -31.03
CA GLN A 258 0.51 1.29 -30.92
C GLN A 258 0.95 2.17 -29.76
N THR A 259 1.68 1.61 -28.82
CA THR A 259 2.14 2.30 -27.61
C THR A 259 3.64 2.51 -27.67
N PHE A 260 4.09 3.66 -27.21
CA PHE A 260 5.50 4.03 -27.04
C PHE A 260 5.70 4.46 -25.60
N ILE A 261 6.68 3.88 -24.92
CA ILE A 261 7.01 4.20 -23.53
C ILE A 261 8.49 4.56 -23.46
N PHE A 262 8.77 5.76 -22.99
CA PHE A 262 10.14 6.23 -22.80
C PHE A 262 10.70 5.71 -21.47
N GLU A 263 11.70 4.83 -21.53
CA GLU A 263 12.26 4.08 -20.39
C GLU A 263 12.64 4.99 -19.22
N ASN A 264 13.26 6.14 -19.50
CA ASN A 264 13.80 7.05 -18.47
C ASN A 264 12.74 7.87 -17.72
N THR A 265 11.53 7.98 -18.26
CA THR A 265 10.45 8.80 -17.68
C THR A 265 9.17 8.03 -17.40
N GLU A 266 9.04 6.82 -17.94
CA GLU A 266 7.79 6.05 -18.03
C GLU A 266 6.63 6.81 -18.70
N PHE A 267 6.94 7.91 -19.40
CA PHE A 267 5.97 8.65 -20.16
C PHE A 267 5.51 7.83 -21.36
N MET A 268 4.22 7.79 -21.57
CA MET A 268 3.58 6.93 -22.55
C MET A 268 2.76 7.73 -23.54
N ILE A 269 2.86 7.37 -24.79
CA ILE A 269 1.98 7.87 -25.87
C ILE A 269 1.40 6.71 -26.67
N GLY A 270 0.34 6.96 -27.42
CA GLY A 270 -0.28 5.94 -28.25
C GLY A 270 -0.87 6.48 -29.53
N ILE A 271 -0.74 5.70 -30.59
CA ILE A 271 -1.30 6.01 -31.90
C ILE A 271 -2.35 4.96 -32.27
N LEU A 272 -3.50 5.44 -32.71
CA LEU A 272 -4.62 4.59 -33.13
C LEU A 272 -4.46 4.17 -34.59
N HIS A 273 -4.55 2.85 -34.81
CA HIS A 273 -4.46 2.26 -36.14
C HIS A 273 -5.70 1.44 -36.47
N THR A 274 -6.08 1.44 -37.71
CA THR A 274 -7.13 0.55 -38.26
C THR A 274 -6.56 -0.81 -38.67
N GLU A 275 -5.26 -0.87 -38.99
CA GLU A 275 -4.59 -2.07 -39.48
C GLU A 275 -3.36 -2.41 -38.63
N LYS A 276 -3.11 -3.71 -38.44
CA LYS A 276 -1.95 -4.24 -37.71
C LYS A 276 -0.88 -4.70 -38.73
N THR A 277 -0.30 -3.79 -39.47
CA THR A 277 0.74 -4.05 -40.47
C THR A 277 2.00 -3.20 -40.20
N SER A 278 3.17 -3.67 -40.65
CA SER A 278 4.41 -2.89 -40.51
C SER A 278 4.30 -1.53 -41.19
N ASP A 279 3.62 -1.48 -42.32
CA ASP A 279 3.42 -0.25 -43.10
C ASP A 279 2.55 0.78 -42.36
N SER A 280 1.53 0.30 -41.59
CA SER A 280 0.71 1.19 -40.77
C SER A 280 1.49 1.66 -39.54
N MET A 281 2.19 0.74 -38.86
CA MET A 281 2.90 1.07 -37.59
C MET A 281 4.13 1.98 -37.84
N SER A 282 4.83 1.85 -38.98
CA SER A 282 5.96 2.73 -39.26
C SER A 282 5.57 4.17 -39.61
N LYS A 283 4.36 4.40 -40.13
CA LYS A 283 3.82 5.73 -40.39
C LYS A 283 3.71 6.61 -39.13
N SER A 284 3.57 6.02 -37.95
CA SER A 284 3.58 6.79 -36.70
C SER A 284 4.92 7.51 -36.51
N LEU A 285 6.04 6.86 -36.88
CA LEU A 285 7.36 7.47 -36.80
C LEU A 285 7.53 8.57 -37.84
N ASP A 286 6.94 8.42 -39.03
CA ASP A 286 6.93 9.47 -40.05
C ASP A 286 6.20 10.72 -39.53
N SER A 287 5.00 10.52 -38.91
CA SER A 287 4.24 11.61 -38.31
C SER A 287 5.00 12.29 -37.17
N PHE A 288 5.76 11.53 -36.34
CA PHE A 288 6.59 12.14 -35.30
C PHE A 288 7.75 12.96 -35.89
N GLN A 289 8.36 12.55 -37.03
CA GLN A 289 9.38 13.34 -37.69
C GLN A 289 8.84 14.65 -38.29
N GLU A 290 7.55 14.69 -38.64
CA GLU A 290 6.92 15.92 -39.16
C GLU A 290 6.67 16.97 -38.04
N ILE A 291 6.38 16.53 -36.80
CA ILE A 291 6.02 17.43 -35.71
C ILE A 291 7.17 17.76 -34.77
N LEU A 292 8.22 16.92 -34.73
CA LEU A 292 9.40 17.07 -33.88
C LEU A 292 10.58 17.62 -34.67
N SER A 293 11.43 18.39 -34.02
CA SER A 293 12.75 18.69 -34.59
C SER A 293 13.62 17.43 -34.58
N ASP A 294 14.65 17.40 -35.44
CA ASP A 294 15.57 16.26 -35.54
C ASP A 294 16.16 15.87 -34.18
N LYS A 295 16.54 16.87 -33.37
CA LYS A 295 17.06 16.65 -32.02
C LYS A 295 16.03 16.04 -31.08
N GLU A 296 14.80 16.52 -31.09
CA GLU A 296 13.72 15.99 -30.26
C GLU A 296 13.39 14.55 -30.67
N TYR A 297 13.35 14.30 -31.98
CA TYR A 297 13.11 12.95 -32.49
C TYR A 297 14.25 11.98 -32.09
N GLU A 298 15.50 12.40 -32.27
CA GLU A 298 16.67 11.62 -31.86
C GLU A 298 16.65 11.30 -30.37
N GLN A 299 16.31 12.26 -29.52
CA GLN A 299 16.22 12.04 -28.07
C GLN A 299 15.17 11.00 -27.67
N LEU A 300 14.09 10.87 -28.41
CA LEU A 300 12.96 10.00 -28.05
C LEU A 300 12.98 8.67 -28.82
N PHE A 301 13.37 8.64 -30.07
CA PHE A 301 13.14 7.51 -30.97
C PHE A 301 14.42 6.89 -31.58
N SER A 302 15.59 7.24 -31.08
CA SER A 302 16.86 6.66 -31.58
C SER A 302 16.95 5.16 -31.41
N VAL A 303 16.39 4.63 -30.36
CA VAL A 303 16.37 3.18 -30.06
C VAL A 303 14.96 2.72 -29.74
N LEU A 304 14.49 1.80 -30.56
CA LEU A 304 13.19 1.14 -30.37
C LEU A 304 13.40 -0.29 -29.92
N LEU A 305 12.72 -0.70 -28.83
CA LEU A 305 12.72 -2.07 -28.34
C LEU A 305 11.30 -2.63 -28.42
N THR A 306 11.10 -3.72 -29.15
CA THR A 306 9.79 -4.31 -29.36
C THR A 306 9.80 -5.84 -29.26
N ASP A 307 8.64 -6.45 -29.32
CA ASP A 307 8.54 -7.90 -29.49
C ASP A 307 8.67 -8.31 -30.98
N ARG A 308 8.65 -9.62 -31.23
CA ARG A 308 8.70 -10.18 -32.60
C ARG A 308 7.30 -10.26 -33.22
N GLY A 309 6.48 -9.23 -33.01
CA GLY A 309 5.15 -9.13 -33.62
C GLY A 309 5.24 -8.99 -35.14
N THR A 310 4.24 -9.54 -35.84
CA THR A 310 4.21 -9.46 -37.33
C THR A 310 4.17 -8.04 -37.85
N GLU A 311 3.64 -7.12 -37.05
CA GLU A 311 3.57 -5.68 -37.31
C GLU A 311 4.91 -4.95 -37.22
N PHE A 312 5.94 -5.58 -36.67
CA PHE A 312 7.26 -4.98 -36.49
C PHE A 312 8.38 -5.68 -37.29
N ILE A 313 8.04 -6.67 -38.11
CA ILE A 313 9.01 -7.53 -38.84
C ILE A 313 9.87 -6.75 -39.83
N LYS A 314 9.31 -5.74 -40.51
CA LYS A 314 10.02 -4.96 -41.54
C LYS A 314 10.91 -3.88 -40.87
N SER A 315 12.01 -4.30 -40.23
CA SER A 315 12.90 -3.40 -39.48
C SER A 315 13.33 -2.16 -40.25
N GLN A 316 13.62 -2.28 -41.54
CA GLN A 316 14.03 -1.14 -42.37
C GLN A 316 13.01 0.00 -42.37
N GLN A 317 11.71 -0.28 -42.30
CA GLN A 317 10.67 0.76 -42.27
C GLN A 317 10.67 1.56 -40.97
N PHE A 318 11.18 0.98 -39.90
CA PHE A 318 11.34 1.68 -38.62
C PHE A 318 12.68 2.39 -38.50
N GLU A 319 13.72 1.90 -39.15
CA GLU A 319 15.08 2.44 -39.08
C GLU A 319 15.38 3.53 -40.11
N VAL A 320 14.68 3.51 -41.23
CA VAL A 320 14.94 4.42 -42.35
C VAL A 320 13.67 5.20 -42.68
N ASN A 321 13.77 6.50 -42.82
CA ASN A 321 12.70 7.33 -43.35
C ASN A 321 12.54 7.04 -44.86
N ILE A 322 11.37 6.56 -45.25
CA ILE A 322 11.10 6.14 -46.63
C ILE A 322 11.15 7.34 -47.58
N HIS A 323 10.85 8.53 -47.14
CA HIS A 323 10.78 9.73 -47.95
C HIS A 323 12.17 10.39 -48.18
N THR A 324 13.00 10.39 -47.12
CA THR A 324 14.35 11.02 -47.19
C THR A 324 15.47 10.02 -47.43
N GLY A 325 15.27 8.74 -47.15
CA GLY A 325 16.31 7.70 -47.18
C GLY A 325 17.29 7.75 -46.01
N GLU A 326 17.09 8.65 -45.04
CA GLU A 326 17.99 8.82 -43.89
C GLU A 326 17.68 7.81 -42.77
N ILE A 327 18.74 7.41 -42.07
CA ILE A 327 18.60 6.54 -40.88
C ILE A 327 18.02 7.40 -39.73
N ARG A 328 16.87 6.98 -39.17
CA ARG A 328 16.17 7.70 -38.11
C ARG A 328 16.24 7.04 -36.73
N GLY A 329 16.76 5.83 -36.66
CA GLY A 329 16.89 5.09 -35.40
C GLY A 329 17.27 3.64 -35.63
N LYS A 330 17.30 2.86 -34.55
CA LYS A 330 17.62 1.44 -34.58
C LYS A 330 16.56 0.65 -33.82
N ILE A 331 16.08 -0.44 -34.41
CA ILE A 331 15.09 -1.32 -33.76
C ILE A 331 15.73 -2.60 -33.29
N PHE A 332 15.36 -3.02 -32.07
CA PHE A 332 15.78 -4.28 -31.46
C PHE A 332 14.55 -5.09 -31.05
N TYR A 333 14.72 -6.40 -30.96
CA TYR A 333 13.67 -7.35 -30.71
C TYR A 333 13.94 -8.17 -29.45
N CYS A 334 12.99 -8.19 -28.52
CA CYS A 334 13.02 -9.07 -27.37
C CYS A 334 12.98 -10.55 -27.78
N ASP A 335 13.47 -11.41 -26.91
CA ASP A 335 13.34 -12.85 -27.12
C ASP A 335 11.89 -13.30 -26.95
N PRO A 336 11.49 -14.36 -27.68
CA PRO A 336 10.13 -14.86 -27.58
C PRO A 336 9.78 -15.28 -26.16
N MET A 337 8.61 -14.86 -25.69
CA MET A 337 8.07 -15.17 -24.37
C MET A 337 8.91 -14.62 -23.17
N GLN A 338 9.79 -13.67 -23.42
CA GLN A 338 10.59 -12.99 -22.40
C GLN A 338 10.02 -11.60 -22.10
N SER A 339 8.86 -11.56 -21.43
CA SER A 339 8.18 -10.32 -21.06
C SER A 339 9.01 -9.43 -20.12
N SER A 340 9.89 -10.04 -19.33
CA SER A 340 10.81 -9.31 -18.43
C SER A 340 11.81 -8.40 -19.17
N GLN A 341 11.97 -8.55 -20.49
CA GLN A 341 12.84 -7.70 -21.32
C GLN A 341 12.19 -6.35 -21.68
N LYS A 342 10.86 -6.21 -21.49
CA LYS A 342 10.11 -4.95 -21.66
C LYS A 342 9.25 -4.67 -20.40
N PRO A 343 9.84 -4.40 -19.24
CA PRO A 343 9.12 -4.31 -17.99
C PRO A 343 8.18 -3.09 -17.93
N HIS A 344 8.54 -1.99 -18.59
CA HIS A 344 7.74 -0.76 -18.57
C HIS A 344 6.44 -0.92 -19.34
N VAL A 345 6.47 -1.54 -20.52
CA VAL A 345 5.27 -1.80 -21.34
C VAL A 345 4.26 -2.66 -20.60
N GLU A 346 4.69 -3.77 -20.00
CA GLU A 346 3.76 -4.68 -19.31
C GLU A 346 3.07 -4.02 -18.11
N ASN A 347 3.83 -3.28 -17.30
CA ASN A 347 3.27 -2.56 -16.16
C ASN A 347 2.29 -1.46 -16.62
N ASN A 348 2.63 -0.73 -17.67
CA ASN A 348 1.84 0.38 -18.16
C ASN A 348 0.59 -0.06 -18.93
N HIS A 349 0.60 -1.22 -19.58
CA HIS A 349 -0.60 -1.78 -20.21
C HIS A 349 -1.73 -2.03 -19.21
N ASN A 350 -1.44 -2.26 -17.93
CA ASN A 350 -2.47 -2.35 -16.90
C ASN A 350 -3.29 -1.06 -16.78
N PHE A 351 -2.66 0.12 -16.93
CA PHE A 351 -3.38 1.40 -16.90
C PHE A 351 -4.30 1.57 -18.12
N ILE A 352 -3.84 1.15 -19.30
CA ILE A 352 -4.70 1.13 -20.50
C ILE A 352 -5.90 0.21 -20.25
N ARG A 353 -5.69 -0.97 -19.64
CA ARG A 353 -6.76 -1.94 -19.37
C ARG A 353 -7.72 -1.50 -18.24
N GLU A 354 -7.36 -0.56 -17.42
CA GLU A 354 -8.26 0.09 -16.46
C GLU A 354 -9.29 0.98 -17.18
N VAL A 355 -8.85 1.70 -18.22
CA VAL A 355 -9.71 2.57 -19.03
C VAL A 355 -10.41 1.79 -20.14
N LEU A 356 -9.70 0.87 -20.79
CA LEU A 356 -10.16 0.04 -21.90
C LEU A 356 -10.14 -1.46 -21.51
N PRO A 357 -11.09 -1.93 -20.69
CA PRO A 357 -11.13 -3.33 -20.26
C PRO A 357 -11.38 -4.29 -21.43
N ASN A 358 -10.91 -5.53 -21.28
CA ASN A 358 -11.13 -6.58 -22.26
C ASN A 358 -12.63 -6.85 -22.47
N GLY A 359 -13.00 -7.19 -23.70
CA GLY A 359 -14.38 -7.56 -24.07
C GLY A 359 -15.29 -6.39 -24.44
N GLN A 360 -14.78 -5.16 -24.44
CA GLN A 360 -15.52 -3.98 -24.95
C GLN A 360 -15.15 -3.68 -26.40
N SER A 361 -16.07 -3.17 -27.19
CA SER A 361 -15.78 -2.68 -28.54
C SER A 361 -14.97 -1.38 -28.46
N TRP A 362 -13.95 -1.26 -29.31
CA TRP A 362 -13.11 -0.06 -29.43
C TRP A 362 -13.42 0.78 -30.66
N ASN A 363 -14.48 0.45 -31.40
CA ASN A 363 -14.85 1.15 -32.65
C ASN A 363 -15.20 2.64 -32.46
N HIS A 364 -15.43 3.07 -31.22
CA HIS A 364 -15.75 4.46 -30.87
C HIS A 364 -14.50 5.28 -30.52
N LEU A 365 -13.31 4.67 -30.55
CA LEU A 365 -12.06 5.37 -30.25
C LEU A 365 -11.65 6.28 -31.40
N THR A 366 -11.19 7.46 -31.07
CA THR A 366 -10.50 8.41 -31.94
C THR A 366 -9.13 8.72 -31.38
N GLN A 367 -8.26 9.36 -32.17
CA GLN A 367 -6.92 9.70 -31.68
C GLN A 367 -7.01 10.66 -30.49
N GLU A 368 -7.91 11.62 -30.50
CA GLU A 368 -8.11 12.57 -29.39
C GLU A 368 -8.50 11.86 -28.09
N LYS A 369 -9.31 10.79 -28.16
CA LYS A 369 -9.64 9.96 -26.98
C LYS A 369 -8.43 9.19 -26.49
N ILE A 370 -7.56 8.74 -27.38
CA ILE A 370 -6.30 8.08 -27.03
C ILE A 370 -5.36 9.07 -26.35
N ASP A 371 -5.19 10.27 -26.89
CA ASP A 371 -4.34 11.33 -26.34
C ASP A 371 -4.87 11.76 -24.94
N LEU A 372 -6.18 11.90 -24.80
CA LEU A 372 -6.81 12.15 -23.51
C LEU A 372 -6.51 11.04 -22.49
N MET A 373 -6.67 9.77 -22.89
CA MET A 373 -6.38 8.62 -22.02
C MET A 373 -4.91 8.65 -21.54
N PHE A 374 -3.96 8.87 -22.44
CA PHE A 374 -2.56 8.92 -22.09
C PHE A 374 -2.22 10.17 -21.25
N SER A 375 -2.91 11.29 -21.45
CA SER A 375 -2.78 12.47 -20.58
C SER A 375 -3.14 12.12 -19.13
N HIS A 376 -4.23 11.41 -18.88
CA HIS A 376 -4.62 10.94 -17.54
C HIS A 376 -3.65 9.90 -16.97
N ILE A 377 -3.17 8.95 -17.81
CA ILE A 377 -2.22 7.92 -17.40
C ILE A 377 -0.89 8.56 -16.97
N ASN A 378 -0.36 9.51 -17.79
CA ASN A 378 0.89 10.20 -17.51
C ASN A 378 0.79 11.18 -16.32
N SER A 379 -0.40 11.62 -15.96
CA SER A 379 -0.65 12.47 -14.79
C SER A 379 -0.93 11.66 -13.50
N THR A 380 -0.76 10.34 -13.54
CA THR A 380 -0.93 9.47 -12.35
C THR A 380 0.41 9.27 -11.65
N PRO A 381 0.55 9.59 -10.34
CA PRO A 381 1.77 9.36 -9.58
C PRO A 381 2.21 7.89 -9.55
N ARG A 382 3.52 7.65 -9.62
CA ARG A 382 4.13 6.33 -9.61
C ARG A 382 5.00 6.13 -8.37
N GLU A 383 4.88 4.98 -7.72
CA GLU A 383 5.68 4.64 -6.54
C GLU A 383 7.17 4.54 -6.89
N ASN A 384 7.49 3.86 -7.99
CA ASN A 384 8.86 3.69 -8.50
C ASN A 384 9.50 5.00 -9.01
N LEU A 385 8.71 6.04 -9.27
CA LEU A 385 9.19 7.39 -9.59
C LEU A 385 9.23 8.32 -8.35
N GLY A 386 9.17 7.75 -7.14
CA GLY A 386 9.19 8.52 -5.90
C GLY A 386 7.95 9.39 -5.68
N GLY A 387 6.80 8.96 -6.21
CA GLY A 387 5.53 9.67 -6.12
C GLY A 387 5.33 10.76 -7.18
N LYS A 388 6.29 10.97 -8.07
CA LYS A 388 6.14 11.88 -9.20
C LYS A 388 5.34 11.22 -10.32
N THR A 389 4.78 12.06 -11.20
CA THR A 389 4.08 11.59 -12.40
C THR A 389 5.05 11.45 -13.57
N PRO A 390 4.80 10.53 -14.52
CA PRO A 390 5.55 10.47 -15.78
C PRO A 390 5.59 11.81 -16.51
N TYR A 391 4.47 12.56 -16.50
CA TYR A 391 4.40 13.89 -17.09
C TYR A 391 5.40 14.87 -16.45
N GLU A 392 5.48 14.90 -15.11
CA GLU A 392 6.41 15.79 -14.41
C GLU A 392 7.87 15.46 -14.68
N ILE A 393 8.23 14.16 -14.77
CA ILE A 393 9.59 13.74 -15.07
C ILE A 393 9.93 14.06 -16.54
N PHE A 394 9.01 13.77 -17.45
CA PHE A 394 9.20 14.05 -18.87
C PHE A 394 9.38 15.56 -19.12
N SER A 395 8.50 16.38 -18.55
CA SER A 395 8.59 17.83 -18.67
C SER A 395 9.86 18.41 -18.07
N PHE A 396 10.37 17.80 -17.00
CA PHE A 396 11.63 18.22 -16.36
C PHE A 396 12.86 17.86 -17.21
N ILE A 397 12.89 16.65 -17.81
CA ILE A 397 14.04 16.17 -18.59
C ILE A 397 14.07 16.78 -19.99
N TYR A 398 12.93 16.89 -20.64
CA TYR A 398 12.82 17.35 -22.01
C TYR A 398 12.22 18.76 -22.09
N SER A 399 10.92 18.87 -22.01
CA SER A 399 10.16 20.12 -21.82
C SER A 399 8.65 19.84 -21.77
N GLU A 400 7.88 20.78 -21.25
CA GLU A 400 6.43 20.76 -21.32
C GLU A 400 5.91 20.96 -22.76
N GLU A 401 6.62 21.79 -23.54
CA GLU A 401 6.30 22.02 -24.94
C GLU A 401 6.40 20.73 -25.77
N LEU A 402 7.40 19.89 -25.51
CA LEU A 402 7.55 18.61 -26.18
C LEU A 402 6.40 17.64 -25.83
N ALA A 403 5.93 17.64 -24.58
CA ALA A 403 4.76 16.85 -24.21
C ALA A 403 3.51 17.32 -24.97
N HIS A 404 3.33 18.62 -25.14
CA HIS A 404 2.23 19.18 -25.92
C HIS A 404 2.32 18.85 -27.41
N LYS A 405 3.54 18.86 -28.01
CA LYS A 405 3.75 18.40 -29.41
C LYS A 405 3.31 16.94 -29.58
N LEU A 406 3.44 16.12 -28.55
CA LEU A 406 2.97 14.73 -28.50
C LEU A 406 1.49 14.60 -28.13
N ASN A 407 0.72 15.69 -28.12
CA ASN A 407 -0.70 15.78 -27.77
C ASN A 407 -1.02 15.32 -26.33
N ILE A 408 -0.05 15.38 -25.41
CA ILE A 408 -0.24 15.00 -24.00
C ILE A 408 -0.29 16.26 -23.15
N GLN A 409 -1.34 16.35 -22.33
CA GLN A 409 -1.58 17.47 -21.44
C GLN A 409 -1.47 17.05 -19.97
N LYS A 410 -1.06 17.98 -19.11
CA LYS A 410 -1.09 17.77 -17.66
C LYS A 410 -2.53 17.83 -17.17
N ILE A 411 -2.97 16.80 -16.48
CA ILE A 411 -4.28 16.74 -15.86
C ILE A 411 -4.15 17.08 -14.37
N ALA A 412 -5.03 17.93 -13.87
CA ALA A 412 -5.07 18.28 -12.45
C ALA A 412 -5.27 17.03 -11.58
N LYS A 413 -4.61 16.97 -10.43
CA LYS A 413 -4.57 15.80 -9.55
C LYS A 413 -5.95 15.22 -9.21
N ASP A 414 -6.93 16.09 -8.98
CA ASP A 414 -8.30 15.71 -8.61
C ASP A 414 -9.19 15.35 -9.80
N GLU A 415 -8.74 15.67 -11.03
CA GLU A 415 -9.44 15.37 -12.26
C GLU A 415 -8.98 14.07 -12.90
N VAL A 416 -7.82 13.54 -12.50
CA VAL A 416 -7.27 12.28 -13.02
C VAL A 416 -8.31 11.17 -12.90
N THR A 417 -8.69 10.60 -14.05
CA THR A 417 -9.68 9.53 -14.17
C THR A 417 -9.08 8.36 -14.94
N THR A 418 -9.08 7.16 -14.35
CA THR A 418 -8.55 5.93 -14.96
C THR A 418 -9.64 4.84 -14.97
N THR A 419 -10.85 5.21 -15.35
CA THR A 419 -11.99 4.28 -15.49
C THR A 419 -12.56 4.34 -16.91
N PRO A 420 -13.34 3.33 -17.34
CA PRO A 420 -13.97 3.33 -18.67
C PRO A 420 -14.93 4.52 -18.93
N ARG A 421 -15.25 5.30 -17.89
CA ARG A 421 -16.09 6.52 -18.04
C ARG A 421 -15.35 7.66 -18.73
N LEU A 422 -14.03 7.63 -18.73
CA LEU A 422 -13.20 8.66 -19.33
C LEU A 422 -13.46 8.86 -20.84
N LEU A 423 -13.72 7.76 -21.56
CA LEU A 423 -13.84 7.76 -23.02
C LEU A 423 -15.30 7.61 -23.54
N LYS A 424 -16.27 7.68 -22.62
CA LYS A 424 -17.71 7.60 -22.98
C LYS A 424 -18.26 8.86 -23.60
#